data_21422ef934a2bb80e33f6381227a6270
#
_entry.id   21422ef934a2bb80e33f6381227a6270
#
_cell.length_a   1.000
_cell.length_b   1.000
_cell.length_c   1.000
_cell.angle_alpha   90.00
_cell.angle_beta   90.00
_cell.angle_gamma   90.00
#
_symmetry.space_group_name_H-M   'P 1'
#
loop_
_entity.id
_entity.type
_entity.pdbx_description
1 polymer ?
#
loop_
_entity_poly.entity_id
_entity_poly.type
_entity_poly.pdbx_seq_one_letter_code
_entity_poly.pdbx_strand_id
1 'polypeptide(L)'
;TELNMKKHNLILTIGLLLLLLVGFDASAQKRHTVMFYNVENLFDTLNDPDINDEEFLPSAAKAWNTSKYLRKLQNIEQVLMGVATSNRDFPAVIGLSEIENRNVLEDIIVQGKLINGNYRICHHDSPDRRGVDVAFLYRPDRFEFEGQSALPVRMEEFPAMRTRDVVLMWGKIEGEQFCFMVAHWPSRS
;
A
#
# COMPACT_ATOMS: atom_id res chain seq x y z
N THR A 1 11.34 18.19 -67.78
CA THR A 1 12.17 17.67 -66.65
C THR A 1 11.87 18.38 -65.36
N GLU A 2 11.67 19.72 -65.39
CA GLU A 2 11.43 20.50 -64.13
C GLU A 2 10.06 20.22 -63.47
N LEU A 3 9.03 19.98 -64.31
CA LEU A 3 7.69 19.63 -63.84
C LEU A 3 7.62 18.28 -63.12
N ASN A 4 8.42 17.31 -63.57
CA ASN A 4 8.50 15.99 -62.92
C ASN A 4 9.23 16.04 -61.57
N MET A 5 10.26 16.88 -61.43
CA MET A 5 10.95 17.11 -60.19
C MET A 5 10.03 17.79 -59.13
N LYS A 6 9.26 18.78 -59.57
CA LYS A 6 8.30 19.44 -58.66
C LYS A 6 7.20 18.51 -58.19
N LYS A 7 6.69 17.61 -59.02
CA LYS A 7 5.73 16.56 -58.63
C LYS A 7 6.35 15.55 -57.67
N HIS A 8 7.60 15.13 -57.90
CA HIS A 8 8.31 14.17 -57.02
C HIS A 8 8.54 14.78 -55.64
N ASN A 9 8.99 16.02 -55.55
CA ASN A 9 9.19 16.71 -54.29
C ASN A 9 7.88 16.93 -53.54
N LEU A 10 6.77 17.26 -54.25
CA LEU A 10 5.44 17.39 -53.63
C LEU A 10 4.96 16.05 -53.04
N ILE A 11 5.14 14.93 -53.76
CA ILE A 11 4.76 13.58 -53.26
C ILE A 11 5.61 13.19 -52.05
N LEU A 12 6.91 13.47 -52.08
CA LEU A 12 7.82 13.22 -50.93
C LEU A 12 7.42 14.08 -49.72
N THR A 13 7.08 15.33 -49.93
CA THR A 13 6.66 16.23 -48.84
C THR A 13 5.33 15.79 -48.24
N ILE A 14 4.36 15.40 -49.08
CA ILE A 14 3.07 14.85 -48.58
C ILE A 14 3.27 13.52 -47.86
N GLY A 15 4.13 12.64 -48.40
CA GLY A 15 4.48 11.37 -47.71
C GLY A 15 5.14 11.59 -46.36
N LEU A 16 6.05 12.55 -46.24
CA LEU A 16 6.70 12.92 -44.99
C LEU A 16 5.71 13.56 -44.01
N LEU A 17 4.78 14.39 -44.50
CA LEU A 17 3.70 14.96 -43.67
C LEU A 17 2.72 13.89 -43.18
N LEU A 18 2.38 12.91 -44.01
CA LEU A 18 1.55 11.77 -43.63
C LEU A 18 2.24 10.86 -42.61
N LEU A 19 3.57 10.67 -42.70
CA LEU A 19 4.36 9.94 -41.70
C LEU A 19 4.39 10.67 -40.36
N LEU A 20 4.37 11.98 -40.32
CA LEU A 20 4.29 12.79 -39.09
C LEU A 20 2.88 12.79 -38.48
N LEU A 21 1.83 12.47 -39.30
CA LEU A 21 0.45 12.30 -38.82
C LEU A 21 0.14 10.90 -38.29
N VAL A 22 1.01 9.91 -38.53
CA VAL A 22 1.00 8.66 -37.76
C VAL A 22 1.51 9.02 -36.37
N GLY A 23 0.62 9.62 -35.59
CA GLY A 23 0.89 9.89 -34.19
C GLY A 23 1.34 8.59 -33.54
N PHE A 24 2.57 8.54 -33.06
CA PHE A 24 2.89 7.60 -32.01
C PHE A 24 1.93 7.93 -30.90
N ASP A 25 0.95 7.08 -30.66
CA ASP A 25 0.28 7.02 -29.39
C ASP A 25 1.37 6.72 -28.36
N ALA A 26 2.10 7.76 -27.97
CA ALA A 26 2.92 7.72 -26.77
C ALA A 26 1.92 7.65 -25.63
N SER A 27 1.41 6.44 -25.40
CA SER A 27 0.65 6.13 -24.19
C SER A 27 1.57 6.52 -23.03
N ALA A 28 1.29 7.67 -22.42
CA ALA A 28 2.05 8.11 -21.28
C ALA A 28 1.93 6.99 -20.24
N GLN A 29 3.05 6.32 -19.95
CA GLN A 29 3.08 5.23 -19.00
C GLN A 29 2.50 5.73 -17.68
N LYS A 30 1.36 5.18 -17.29
CA LYS A 30 0.74 5.51 -16.02
C LYS A 30 1.67 5.06 -14.90
N ARG A 31 1.92 5.93 -13.93
CA ARG A 31 2.73 5.64 -12.76
C ARG A 31 1.81 5.22 -11.64
N HIS A 32 2.15 4.12 -11.01
CA HIS A 32 1.48 3.64 -9.80
C HIS A 32 2.48 3.64 -8.64
N THR A 33 2.12 4.30 -7.56
CA THR A 33 2.95 4.31 -6.35
C THR A 33 2.59 3.09 -5.50
N VAL A 34 3.62 2.35 -5.13
CA VAL A 34 3.56 1.31 -4.10
C VAL A 34 4.47 1.76 -2.97
N MET A 35 4.02 1.68 -1.73
CA MET A 35 4.82 2.06 -0.57
C MET A 35 4.72 1.03 0.54
N PHE A 36 5.70 1.05 1.42
CA PHE A 36 5.71 0.35 2.69
C PHE A 36 5.93 1.35 3.82
N TYR A 37 5.22 1.17 4.94
CA TYR A 37 5.37 2.00 6.12
C TYR A 37 5.18 1.19 7.40
N ASN A 38 6.19 1.23 8.30
CA ASN A 38 6.05 0.76 9.66
C ASN A 38 5.39 1.87 10.49
N VAL A 39 4.21 1.60 11.04
CA VAL A 39 3.45 2.60 11.81
C VAL A 39 3.88 2.70 13.28
N GLU A 40 4.86 1.89 13.71
CA GLU A 40 5.43 1.94 15.05
C GLU A 40 4.40 1.68 16.16
N ASN A 41 3.85 0.47 16.21
CA ASN A 41 2.90 0.01 17.23
C ASN A 41 1.59 0.84 17.25
N LEU A 42 0.76 0.65 16.24
CA LEU A 42 -0.59 1.20 16.22
C LEU A 42 -1.55 0.25 16.94
N PHE A 43 -1.76 0.52 18.20
CA PHE A 43 -2.75 -0.14 19.06
C PHE A 43 -3.95 0.79 19.26
N ASP A 44 -5.14 0.21 19.42
CA ASP A 44 -6.29 0.94 19.91
C ASP A 44 -6.18 1.17 21.44
N THR A 45 -7.28 1.41 22.15
CA THR A 45 -7.26 1.66 23.61
C THR A 45 -8.04 0.63 24.39
N LEU A 46 -8.40 -0.48 23.73
CA LEU A 46 -9.18 -1.59 24.29
C LEU A 46 -8.25 -2.74 24.61
N ASN A 47 -8.52 -3.45 25.68
CA ASN A 47 -7.72 -4.64 26.02
C ASN A 47 -8.20 -5.85 25.23
N ASP A 48 -7.27 -6.51 24.53
CA ASP A 48 -7.50 -7.84 23.96
C ASP A 48 -6.88 -8.91 24.88
N PRO A 49 -7.69 -9.76 25.51
CA PRO A 49 -7.20 -10.74 26.49
C PRO A 49 -6.31 -11.83 25.87
N ASP A 50 -6.27 -11.97 24.55
CA ASP A 50 -5.53 -13.02 23.85
C ASP A 50 -4.11 -12.59 23.44
N ILE A 51 -3.76 -11.30 23.60
CA ILE A 51 -2.46 -10.73 23.25
C ILE A 51 -1.86 -9.91 24.40
N ASN A 52 -0.57 -9.55 24.28
CA ASN A 52 0.13 -8.75 25.30
C ASN A 52 0.11 -7.27 24.90
N ASP A 53 -1.04 -6.63 25.04
CA ASP A 53 -1.27 -5.21 24.69
C ASP A 53 -1.38 -4.29 25.91
N GLU A 54 -1.23 -4.81 27.14
CA GLU A 54 -1.48 -4.08 28.38
C GLU A 54 -0.70 -2.76 28.48
N GLU A 55 0.45 -2.66 27.84
CA GLU A 55 1.24 -1.41 27.83
C GLU A 55 0.61 -0.27 26.98
N PHE A 56 -0.34 -0.64 26.10
CA PHE A 56 -1.08 0.28 25.23
C PHE A 56 -2.48 0.60 25.75
N LEU A 57 -2.72 0.43 27.06
CA LEU A 57 -3.98 0.77 27.69
C LEU A 57 -3.92 2.16 28.35
N PRO A 58 -5.08 2.83 28.52
CA PRO A 58 -5.17 4.11 29.24
C PRO A 58 -4.66 4.04 30.68
N SER A 59 -4.77 2.86 31.33
CA SER A 59 -4.32 2.60 32.70
C SER A 59 -2.84 2.25 32.83
N ALA A 60 -2.16 1.98 31.72
CA ALA A 60 -0.75 1.60 31.70
C ALA A 60 0.18 2.81 31.93
N ALA A 61 1.48 2.53 32.17
CA ALA A 61 2.49 3.56 32.36
C ALA A 61 2.63 4.51 31.16
N LYS A 62 2.41 4.02 29.93
CA LYS A 62 2.36 4.85 28.74
C LYS A 62 1.14 5.74 28.66
N ALA A 63 0.09 5.48 29.51
CA ALA A 63 -1.20 6.16 29.47
C ALA A 63 -1.71 6.34 28.02
N TRP A 64 -1.79 5.23 27.29
CA TRP A 64 -2.21 5.18 25.91
C TRP A 64 -3.71 5.36 25.82
N ASN A 65 -4.13 6.60 25.70
CA ASN A 65 -5.54 7.00 25.71
C ASN A 65 -6.02 7.43 24.31
N THR A 66 -7.33 7.64 24.19
CA THR A 66 -7.97 8.05 22.94
C THR A 66 -7.30 9.27 22.28
N SER A 67 -6.86 10.26 23.08
CA SER A 67 -6.19 11.46 22.52
C SER A 67 -4.85 11.12 21.86
N LYS A 68 -4.07 10.20 22.46
CA LYS A 68 -2.81 9.72 21.89
C LYS A 68 -3.06 8.87 20.64
N TYR A 69 -4.04 7.99 20.69
CA TYR A 69 -4.46 7.17 19.56
C TYR A 69 -4.88 8.03 18.36
N LEU A 70 -5.79 8.98 18.55
CA LEU A 70 -6.23 9.88 17.49
C LEU A 70 -5.08 10.72 16.91
N ARG A 71 -4.15 11.17 17.77
CA ARG A 71 -2.96 11.88 17.30
C ARG A 71 -2.05 10.96 16.46
N LYS A 72 -1.93 9.70 16.83
CA LYS A 72 -1.17 8.69 16.07
C LYS A 72 -1.78 8.49 14.68
N LEU A 73 -3.10 8.34 14.58
CA LEU A 73 -3.82 8.26 13.31
C LEU A 73 -3.60 9.52 12.44
N GLN A 74 -3.66 10.71 13.03
CA GLN A 74 -3.37 11.97 12.32
C GLN A 74 -1.93 12.01 11.78
N ASN A 75 -0.95 11.55 12.56
CA ASN A 75 0.44 11.49 12.12
C ASN A 75 0.61 10.51 10.95
N ILE A 76 -0.02 9.34 11.01
CA ILE A 76 -0.04 8.37 9.91
C ILE A 76 -0.67 8.98 8.67
N GLU A 77 -1.83 9.64 8.81
CA GLU A 77 -2.47 10.36 7.70
C GLU A 77 -1.51 11.36 7.06
N GLN A 78 -0.81 12.18 7.85
CA GLN A 78 0.13 13.17 7.32
C GLN A 78 1.24 12.54 6.48
N VAL A 79 1.80 11.39 6.92
CA VAL A 79 2.83 10.67 6.15
C VAL A 79 2.25 10.17 4.83
N LEU A 80 1.12 9.48 4.86
CA LEU A 80 0.49 8.92 3.66
C LEU A 80 0.06 10.03 2.69
N MET A 81 -0.49 11.14 3.20
CA MET A 81 -0.84 12.31 2.40
C MET A 81 0.36 13.04 1.83
N GLY A 82 1.50 13.04 2.53
CA GLY A 82 2.77 13.55 2.02
C GLY A 82 3.20 12.81 0.76
N VAL A 83 3.11 11.48 0.77
CA VAL A 83 3.40 10.64 -0.41
C VAL A 83 2.39 10.89 -1.53
N ALA A 84 1.09 10.93 -1.21
CA ALA A 84 0.04 11.20 -2.18
C ALA A 84 0.22 12.57 -2.87
N THR A 85 0.56 13.60 -2.10
CA THR A 85 0.80 14.94 -2.62
C THR A 85 2.03 14.99 -3.53
N SER A 86 3.13 14.36 -3.12
CA SER A 86 4.37 14.31 -3.90
C SER A 86 4.19 13.60 -5.25
N ASN A 87 3.38 12.55 -5.28
CA ASN A 87 3.10 11.78 -6.49
C ASN A 87 1.89 12.28 -7.28
N ARG A 88 1.16 13.29 -6.77
CA ARG A 88 -0.08 13.82 -7.32
C ARG A 88 -1.19 12.77 -7.49
N ASP A 89 -1.08 11.67 -6.78
CA ASP A 89 -2.07 10.60 -6.69
C ASP A 89 -1.83 9.79 -5.41
N PHE A 90 -2.88 9.18 -4.89
CA PHE A 90 -2.77 8.26 -3.77
C PHE A 90 -2.01 6.99 -4.17
N PRO A 91 -1.19 6.40 -3.28
CA PRO A 91 -0.58 5.11 -3.54
C PRO A 91 -1.61 4.05 -3.94
N ALA A 92 -1.30 3.26 -4.97
CA ALA A 92 -2.17 2.16 -5.40
C ALA A 92 -2.22 1.04 -4.36
N VAL A 93 -1.06 0.78 -3.73
CA VAL A 93 -0.89 -0.24 -2.69
C VAL A 93 0.01 0.32 -1.58
N ILE A 94 -0.36 0.08 -0.33
CA ILE A 94 0.40 0.43 0.87
C ILE A 94 0.55 -0.82 1.72
N GLY A 95 1.78 -1.30 1.91
CA GLY A 95 2.12 -2.31 2.92
C GLY A 95 2.35 -1.62 4.27
N LEU A 96 1.76 -2.17 5.32
CA LEU A 96 1.87 -1.65 6.68
C LEU A 96 2.42 -2.74 7.61
N SER A 97 3.13 -2.34 8.64
CA SER A 97 3.53 -3.22 9.73
C SER A 97 3.33 -2.56 11.09
N GLU A 98 3.30 -3.39 12.14
CA GLU A 98 2.99 -3.01 13.52
C GLU A 98 1.56 -2.47 13.68
N ILE A 99 0.63 -3.14 13.03
CA ILE A 99 -0.82 -2.96 13.13
C ILE A 99 -1.35 -3.97 14.14
N GLU A 100 -2.15 -3.52 15.10
CA GLU A 100 -2.74 -4.42 16.09
C GLU A 100 -3.82 -5.31 15.49
N ASN A 101 -4.81 -4.72 14.84
CA ASN A 101 -5.99 -5.42 14.38
C ASN A 101 -6.65 -4.73 13.17
N ARG A 102 -7.75 -5.31 12.70
CA ARG A 102 -8.50 -4.76 11.58
C ARG A 102 -9.14 -3.41 11.90
N ASN A 103 -9.57 -3.18 13.16
CA ASN A 103 -10.28 -1.94 13.53
C ASN A 103 -9.37 -0.72 13.36
N VAL A 104 -8.10 -0.81 13.76
CA VAL A 104 -7.15 0.31 13.58
C VAL A 104 -6.88 0.60 12.10
N LEU A 105 -6.97 -0.41 11.21
CA LEU A 105 -6.88 -0.21 9.76
C LEU A 105 -8.12 0.51 9.21
N GLU A 106 -9.31 0.16 9.72
CA GLU A 106 -10.56 0.82 9.37
C GLU A 106 -10.54 2.29 9.80
N ASP A 107 -9.98 2.59 10.96
CA ASP A 107 -9.77 3.96 11.42
C ASP A 107 -8.76 4.73 10.56
N ILE A 108 -7.67 4.09 10.09
CA ILE A 108 -6.72 4.73 9.16
C ILE A 108 -7.41 5.18 7.88
N ILE A 109 -8.15 4.28 7.22
CA ILE A 109 -8.69 4.57 5.87
C ILE A 109 -9.76 5.65 5.85
N VAL A 110 -10.39 5.94 6.99
CA VAL A 110 -11.37 7.03 7.11
C VAL A 110 -10.76 8.30 7.69
N GLN A 111 -9.47 8.29 8.07
CA GLN A 111 -8.81 9.43 8.70
C GLN A 111 -8.64 10.59 7.72
N GLY A 112 -9.18 11.75 8.09
CA GLY A 112 -8.97 13.01 7.37
C GLY A 112 -9.16 12.91 5.86
N LYS A 113 -8.12 13.24 5.08
CA LYS A 113 -8.17 13.21 3.61
C LYS A 113 -7.94 11.82 3.02
N LEU A 114 -7.47 10.83 3.81
CA LEU A 114 -7.26 9.45 3.33
C LEU A 114 -8.55 8.79 2.86
N ILE A 115 -9.70 9.21 3.39
CA ILE A 115 -11.02 8.72 2.93
C ILE A 115 -11.21 8.87 1.42
N ASN A 116 -10.60 9.90 0.81
CA ASN A 116 -10.65 10.12 -0.64
C ASN A 116 -9.82 9.11 -1.44
N GLY A 117 -8.92 8.38 -0.80
CA GLY A 117 -8.17 7.29 -1.39
C GLY A 117 -9.01 6.05 -1.68
N ASN A 118 -10.20 5.95 -1.06
CA ASN A 118 -11.13 4.82 -1.21
C ASN A 118 -10.45 3.45 -1.03
N TYR A 119 -9.60 3.34 -0.01
CA TYR A 119 -8.84 2.13 0.27
C TYR A 119 -9.70 0.96 0.72
N ARG A 120 -9.27 -0.25 0.35
CA ARG A 120 -9.72 -1.53 0.90
C ARG A 120 -8.58 -2.16 1.68
N ILE A 121 -8.94 -3.05 2.59
CA ILE A 121 -8.02 -3.68 3.56
C ILE A 121 -7.82 -5.14 3.18
N CYS A 122 -6.55 -5.55 3.08
CA CYS A 122 -6.10 -6.93 3.04
C CYS A 122 -5.31 -7.18 4.34
N HIS A 123 -5.87 -7.97 5.26
CA HIS A 123 -5.34 -8.21 6.60
C HIS A 123 -5.62 -9.64 7.04
N HIS A 124 -4.75 -10.15 7.88
CA HIS A 124 -4.87 -11.45 8.55
C HIS A 124 -4.31 -11.33 9.96
N ASP A 125 -5.10 -11.74 10.95
CA ASP A 125 -4.65 -11.80 12.34
C ASP A 125 -3.64 -12.93 12.49
N SER A 126 -2.44 -12.60 12.93
CA SER A 126 -1.34 -13.54 13.10
C SER A 126 -1.19 -14.01 14.55
N PRO A 127 -0.48 -15.11 14.81
CA PRO A 127 -0.30 -15.61 16.16
C PRO A 127 0.78 -14.86 16.97
N ASP A 128 1.17 -13.65 16.58
CA ASP A 128 2.16 -12.86 17.31
C ASP A 128 1.66 -12.52 18.71
N ARG A 129 2.47 -12.84 19.75
CA ARG A 129 2.07 -12.63 21.15
C ARG A 129 1.95 -11.15 21.53
N ARG A 130 2.64 -10.28 20.83
CA ARG A 130 2.54 -8.83 21.04
C ARG A 130 1.28 -8.24 20.41
N GLY A 131 0.56 -9.05 19.61
CA GLY A 131 -0.62 -8.60 18.89
C GLY A 131 -0.31 -7.56 17.80
N VAL A 132 0.83 -7.68 17.12
CA VAL A 132 1.13 -6.81 15.98
C VAL A 132 1.18 -7.61 14.70
N ASP A 133 0.54 -7.07 13.68
CA ASP A 133 0.37 -7.68 12.37
C ASP A 133 1.00 -6.86 11.25
N VAL A 134 0.88 -7.40 10.05
CA VAL A 134 1.15 -6.72 8.79
C VAL A 134 -0.13 -6.71 7.95
N ALA A 135 -0.26 -5.69 7.10
CA ALA A 135 -1.45 -5.53 6.28
C ALA A 135 -1.13 -4.82 4.96
N PHE A 136 -2.08 -4.89 4.01
CA PHE A 136 -2.12 -4.00 2.87
C PHE A 136 -3.38 -3.14 2.89
N LEU A 137 -3.21 -1.88 2.45
CA LEU A 137 -4.28 -1.06 1.95
C LEU A 137 -4.13 -0.97 0.43
N TYR A 138 -5.21 -1.13 -0.32
CA TYR A 138 -5.17 -1.05 -1.78
C TYR A 138 -6.36 -0.25 -2.31
N ARG A 139 -6.16 0.38 -3.46
CA ARG A 139 -7.19 1.13 -4.17
C ARG A 139 -7.82 0.26 -5.26
N PRO A 140 -9.13 -0.05 -5.20
CA PRO A 140 -9.80 -0.91 -6.19
C PRO A 140 -9.79 -0.33 -7.62
N ASP A 141 -9.69 0.98 -7.76
CA ASP A 141 -9.59 1.65 -9.05
C ASP A 141 -8.19 1.62 -9.67
N ARG A 142 -7.19 1.11 -8.92
CA ARG A 142 -5.78 1.00 -9.35
C ARG A 142 -5.23 -0.41 -9.29
N PHE A 143 -5.77 -1.23 -8.42
CA PHE A 143 -5.36 -2.62 -8.21
C PHE A 143 -6.60 -3.53 -8.21
N GLU A 144 -6.72 -4.38 -9.24
CA GLU A 144 -7.75 -5.40 -9.34
C GLU A 144 -7.36 -6.58 -8.43
N PHE A 145 -7.94 -6.60 -7.23
CA PHE A 145 -7.65 -7.62 -6.22
C PHE A 145 -8.20 -8.98 -6.67
N GLU A 146 -7.35 -10.01 -6.70
CA GLU A 146 -7.74 -11.40 -7.04
C GLU A 146 -7.67 -12.34 -5.85
N GLY A 147 -6.82 -12.04 -4.85
CA GLY A 147 -6.73 -12.89 -3.66
C GLY A 147 -5.64 -12.49 -2.68
N GLN A 148 -5.66 -13.18 -1.54
CA GLN A 148 -4.67 -13.04 -0.47
C GLN A 148 -4.38 -14.39 0.18
N SER A 149 -3.23 -14.48 0.85
CA SER A 149 -2.84 -15.61 1.70
C SER A 149 -1.95 -15.12 2.82
N ALA A 150 -1.98 -15.82 3.95
CA ALA A 150 -1.02 -15.67 5.04
C ALA A 150 -0.08 -16.86 5.05
N LEU A 151 1.23 -16.61 5.14
CA LEU A 151 2.26 -17.62 5.26
C LEU A 151 2.82 -17.62 6.67
N PRO A 152 2.56 -18.67 7.46
CA PRO A 152 3.10 -18.79 8.81
C PRO A 152 4.64 -18.82 8.80
N VAL A 153 5.24 -17.97 9.62
CA VAL A 153 6.69 -17.97 9.83
C VAL A 153 7.01 -19.01 10.92
N ARG A 154 7.67 -20.07 10.53
CA ARG A 154 8.11 -21.14 11.44
C ARG A 154 9.63 -21.23 11.42
N MET A 155 10.23 -21.30 12.60
CA MET A 155 11.67 -21.52 12.77
C MET A 155 11.89 -22.89 13.40
N GLU A 156 12.61 -23.78 12.72
CA GLU A 156 12.90 -25.12 13.24
C GLU A 156 13.68 -25.07 14.55
N GLU A 157 14.57 -24.09 14.67
CA GLU A 157 15.39 -23.85 15.89
C GLU A 157 14.56 -23.32 17.06
N PHE A 158 13.38 -22.72 16.81
CA PHE A 158 12.49 -22.12 17.79
C PHE A 158 11.03 -22.51 17.56
N PRO A 159 10.65 -23.79 17.73
CA PRO A 159 9.33 -24.30 17.35
C PRO A 159 8.17 -23.70 18.19
N ALA A 160 8.47 -23.15 19.36
CA ALA A 160 7.50 -22.48 20.22
C ALA A 160 7.35 -20.97 19.90
N MET A 161 8.17 -20.44 19.00
CA MET A 161 8.12 -19.04 18.62
C MET A 161 6.83 -18.75 17.85
N ARG A 162 6.11 -17.76 18.31
CA ARG A 162 4.94 -17.21 17.64
C ARG A 162 5.27 -15.78 17.21
N THR A 163 5.18 -15.54 15.92
CA THR A 163 5.43 -14.25 15.31
C THR A 163 4.42 -14.01 14.20
N ARG A 164 4.41 -12.80 13.66
CA ARG A 164 3.52 -12.41 12.57
C ARG A 164 3.77 -13.22 11.31
N ASP A 165 2.68 -13.53 10.66
CA ASP A 165 2.68 -14.16 9.36
C ASP A 165 3.15 -13.18 8.28
N VAL A 166 3.63 -13.72 7.16
CA VAL A 166 3.86 -12.94 5.95
C VAL A 166 2.54 -12.90 5.19
N VAL A 167 2.05 -11.70 4.87
CA VAL A 167 0.83 -11.54 4.09
C VAL A 167 1.17 -11.34 2.62
N LEU A 168 0.54 -12.15 1.77
CA LEU A 168 0.59 -12.03 0.32
C LEU A 168 -0.74 -11.48 -0.19
N MET A 169 -0.65 -10.61 -1.18
CA MET A 169 -1.80 -10.08 -1.91
C MET A 169 -1.48 -10.08 -3.40
N TRP A 170 -2.35 -10.64 -4.24
CA TRP A 170 -2.14 -10.67 -5.69
C TRP A 170 -3.33 -10.15 -6.45
N GLY A 171 -3.05 -9.71 -7.67
CA GLY A 171 -4.01 -9.08 -8.55
C GLY A 171 -3.33 -8.34 -9.69
N LYS A 172 -4.03 -7.42 -10.33
CA LYS A 172 -3.53 -6.72 -11.52
C LYS A 172 -3.47 -5.21 -11.37
N ILE A 173 -2.45 -4.62 -11.99
CA ILE A 173 -2.35 -3.17 -12.23
C ILE A 173 -2.24 -2.99 -13.75
N GLU A 174 -3.15 -2.24 -14.37
CA GLU A 174 -3.21 -2.03 -15.82
C GLU A 174 -3.16 -3.35 -16.63
N GLY A 175 -3.77 -4.43 -16.10
CA GLY A 175 -3.80 -5.75 -16.72
C GLY A 175 -2.57 -6.62 -16.46
N GLU A 176 -1.49 -6.07 -15.92
CA GLU A 176 -0.27 -6.81 -15.56
C GLU A 176 -0.41 -7.44 -14.17
N GLN A 177 0.04 -8.70 -14.04
CA GLN A 177 -0.06 -9.48 -12.80
C GLN A 177 1.01 -9.05 -11.79
N PHE A 178 0.59 -8.78 -10.56
CA PHE A 178 1.45 -8.47 -9.42
C PHE A 178 1.15 -9.38 -8.23
N CYS A 179 2.19 -9.71 -7.48
CA CYS A 179 2.08 -10.30 -6.16
C CYS A 179 2.88 -9.43 -5.19
N PHE A 180 2.20 -8.85 -4.22
CA PHE A 180 2.82 -8.07 -3.16
C PHE A 180 2.98 -8.94 -1.92
N MET A 181 4.10 -8.76 -1.22
CA MET A 181 4.41 -9.46 0.01
C MET A 181 4.81 -8.44 1.06
N VAL A 182 4.19 -8.52 2.23
CA VAL A 182 4.58 -7.73 3.40
C VAL A 182 4.97 -8.66 4.54
N ALA A 183 6.11 -8.37 5.15
CA ALA A 183 6.67 -9.10 6.27
C ALA A 183 7.27 -8.14 7.29
N HIS A 184 7.20 -8.50 8.56
CA HIS A 184 7.86 -7.78 9.65
C HIS A 184 8.60 -8.77 10.53
N TRP A 185 9.90 -8.90 10.32
CA TRP A 185 10.73 -9.88 11.03
C TRP A 185 10.92 -9.50 12.50
N PRO A 186 11.02 -10.51 13.38
CA PRO A 186 11.37 -10.28 14.79
C PRO A 186 12.72 -9.56 14.88
N SER A 187 12.78 -8.52 15.71
CA SER A 187 14.05 -7.91 16.08
C SER A 187 14.85 -8.88 16.98
N ARG A 188 16.17 -8.77 16.93
CA ARG A 188 17.02 -9.47 17.92
C ARG A 188 16.73 -8.87 19.29
N SER A 189 16.33 -9.71 20.24
CA SER A 189 16.28 -9.40 21.68
C SER A 189 17.68 -9.49 22.27
#